data_19f34455c21b261d0cd6c850b237297f
#
_entry.id   19f34455c21b261d0cd6c850b237297f
#
_cell.length_a   1.000
_cell.length_b   1.000
_cell.length_c   1.000
_cell.angle_alpha   90.00
_cell.angle_beta   90.00
_cell.angle_gamma   90.00
#
_symmetry.space_group_name_H-M   'P 1'
#
loop_
_entity.id
_entity.type
_entity.pdbx_description
1 polymer ?
#
loop_
_entity_poly.entity_id
_entity_poly.type
_entity_poly.pdbx_seq_one_letter_code
_entity_poly.pdbx_strand_id
1 'polypeptide(L)'
;MHVCKFCTTFAAFLKGFITKMAKVITPDGSKRRGKLDKQSNEVHRIGKNGEEQIYVLHPSSVPPTKAQNLYRKNFGKINAVVNSIVADPQQAQQWQERMNEHNRQAYLVVPRLKCYRTLRQYVFAMVREQLESKPSIRRRKAALSMTLPKEIKLQIKPFTDLTAAEVYEILKARCEVFLCEQRICYLDQDNIDYRATHFSLRRKGIVIAYARLFKDTEKGTYRVGRMLSKERGQGYGRYLMDQIIAVARQLGAEKLSLHAQLPVVSFYEQFGYEAVGEAFQEAGMDHQKMVLML
;
A
#
# COMPACT_ATOMS: atom_id res chain seq x y z
N MET A 1 -28.89 -1.10 -4.63
CA MET A 1 -27.82 -1.54 -5.56
C MET A 1 -27.39 -0.33 -6.39
N HIS A 2 -26.34 0.40 -5.98
CA HIS A 2 -25.74 1.45 -6.79
C HIS A 2 -24.36 0.97 -7.25
N VAL A 3 -24.29 0.56 -8.51
CA VAL A 3 -23.00 0.25 -9.17
C VAL A 3 -22.34 1.57 -9.51
N CYS A 4 -21.12 1.75 -9.00
CA CYS A 4 -20.32 2.97 -9.17
C CYS A 4 -20.08 3.27 -10.66
N LYS A 5 -20.55 4.42 -11.14
CA LYS A 5 -20.40 4.91 -12.53
C LYS A 5 -18.94 4.97 -13.03
N PHE A 6 -17.96 4.93 -12.12
CA PHE A 6 -16.53 4.91 -12.47
C PHE A 6 -16.05 3.56 -13.04
N CYS A 7 -16.68 2.44 -12.67
CA CYS A 7 -16.33 1.13 -13.19
C CYS A 7 -16.80 0.92 -14.65
N THR A 8 -17.91 1.54 -15.03
CA THR A 8 -18.46 1.41 -16.41
C THR A 8 -17.65 2.18 -17.44
N THR A 9 -17.11 3.35 -17.09
CA THR A 9 -16.31 4.16 -18.03
C THR A 9 -14.92 3.54 -18.29
N PHE A 10 -14.31 2.92 -17.29
CA PHE A 10 -13.03 2.22 -17.45
C PHE A 10 -13.17 0.89 -18.22
N ALA A 11 -14.28 0.18 -18.00
CA ALA A 11 -14.59 -1.04 -18.77
C ALA A 11 -14.97 -0.72 -20.23
N ALA A 12 -15.61 0.41 -20.50
CA ALA A 12 -15.90 0.88 -21.86
C ALA A 12 -14.62 1.34 -22.59
N PHE A 13 -13.69 2.00 -21.87
CA PHE A 13 -12.40 2.40 -22.40
C PHE A 13 -11.51 1.18 -22.74
N LEU A 14 -11.51 0.16 -21.89
CA LEU A 14 -10.84 -1.11 -22.16
C LEU A 14 -11.53 -1.92 -23.29
N LYS A 15 -12.85 -1.91 -23.38
CA LYS A 15 -13.57 -2.56 -24.48
C LYS A 15 -13.25 -1.91 -25.84
N GLY A 16 -13.14 -0.59 -25.91
CA GLY A 16 -12.75 0.10 -27.14
C GLY A 16 -11.30 -0.16 -27.58
N PHE A 17 -10.42 -0.54 -26.64
CA PHE A 17 -9.01 -0.84 -26.92
C PHE A 17 -8.73 -2.31 -27.25
N ILE A 18 -9.66 -3.22 -26.86
CA ILE A 18 -9.52 -4.68 -27.02
C ILE A 18 -10.14 -5.19 -28.33
N THR A 19 -10.89 -4.36 -29.06
CA THR A 19 -11.75 -4.84 -30.15
C THR A 19 -11.10 -4.89 -31.53
N LYS A 20 -9.79 -4.91 -31.68
CA LYS A 20 -9.20 -5.17 -33.01
C LYS A 20 -7.83 -5.85 -32.92
N MET A 21 -7.80 -7.16 -32.81
CA MET A 21 -6.60 -7.99 -32.93
C MET A 21 -6.86 -9.23 -33.81
N ALA A 22 -6.02 -9.51 -34.75
CA ALA A 22 -6.13 -10.49 -35.82
C ALA A 22 -5.37 -11.82 -35.63
N LYS A 23 -5.56 -12.73 -36.50
CA LYS A 23 -5.10 -14.14 -36.58
C LYS A 23 -4.11 -14.42 -37.72
N VAL A 24 -3.10 -15.28 -37.55
CA VAL A 24 -2.37 -15.94 -38.63
C VAL A 24 -2.36 -17.45 -38.42
N ILE A 25 -2.55 -18.19 -39.49
CA ILE A 25 -2.14 -19.59 -39.65
C ILE A 25 -0.76 -19.56 -40.30
N THR A 26 0.23 -20.18 -39.66
CA THR A 26 1.52 -20.40 -40.26
C THR A 26 1.44 -21.55 -41.28
N PRO A 27 2.34 -21.65 -42.29
CA PRO A 27 2.34 -22.73 -43.28
C PRO A 27 2.38 -24.14 -42.69
N ASP A 28 2.79 -24.27 -41.41
CA ASP A 28 2.82 -25.53 -40.64
C ASP A 28 1.50 -25.83 -39.90
N GLY A 29 0.45 -25.02 -40.09
CA GLY A 29 -0.85 -25.19 -39.44
C GLY A 29 -0.91 -24.76 -37.97
N SER A 30 0.17 -24.22 -37.39
CA SER A 30 0.18 -23.74 -36.01
C SER A 30 -0.50 -22.38 -35.88
N LYS A 31 -1.36 -22.23 -34.83
CA LYS A 31 -2.11 -21.00 -34.59
C LYS A 31 -1.32 -20.10 -33.64
N ARG A 32 -0.77 -18.99 -34.11
CA ARG A 32 -0.06 -18.01 -33.30
C ARG A 32 -0.93 -16.76 -32.99
N ARG A 33 -0.74 -16.18 -31.79
CA ARG A 33 -1.37 -14.91 -31.38
C ARG A 33 -0.28 -13.86 -31.26
N GLY A 34 -0.46 -12.67 -31.87
CA GLY A 34 0.45 -11.55 -31.71
C GLY A 34 0.96 -10.95 -33.02
N LYS A 35 1.93 -10.04 -32.95
CA LYS A 35 2.63 -9.50 -34.12
C LYS A 35 3.49 -10.57 -34.78
N LEU A 36 3.44 -10.63 -36.11
CA LEU A 36 4.26 -11.55 -36.92
C LEU A 36 5.75 -11.26 -36.80
N ASP A 37 6.11 -9.98 -36.85
CA ASP A 37 7.45 -9.49 -36.60
C ASP A 37 7.43 -8.10 -35.93
N LYS A 38 8.59 -7.55 -35.55
CA LYS A 38 8.71 -6.25 -34.90
C LYS A 38 8.42 -5.07 -35.86
N GLN A 39 8.45 -5.27 -37.16
CA GLN A 39 8.29 -4.25 -38.20
C GLN A 39 6.87 -4.24 -38.78
N SER A 40 6.15 -5.38 -38.71
CA SER A 40 4.78 -5.49 -39.20
C SER A 40 3.80 -4.73 -38.28
N ASN A 41 2.94 -3.93 -38.89
CA ASN A 41 1.79 -3.33 -38.21
C ASN A 41 0.57 -4.26 -38.17
N GLU A 42 0.69 -5.46 -38.71
CA GLU A 42 -0.37 -6.43 -38.74
C GLU A 42 -0.38 -7.26 -37.44
N VAL A 43 -1.53 -7.38 -36.86
CA VAL A 43 -1.78 -8.16 -35.64
C VAL A 43 -2.84 -9.23 -35.94
N HIS A 44 -2.53 -10.43 -35.60
CA HIS A 44 -3.30 -11.62 -35.94
C HIS A 44 -3.98 -12.23 -34.69
N ARG A 45 -5.29 -12.50 -34.77
CA ARG A 45 -6.10 -13.03 -33.65
C ARG A 45 -6.95 -14.22 -34.11
N ILE A 46 -7.15 -15.19 -33.22
CA ILE A 46 -8.15 -16.26 -33.38
C ILE A 46 -9.44 -15.85 -32.66
N GLY A 47 -10.54 -15.69 -33.40
CA GLY A 47 -11.87 -15.45 -32.86
C GLY A 47 -12.42 -16.68 -32.12
N LYS A 48 -13.55 -16.52 -31.43
CA LYS A 48 -14.19 -17.62 -30.67
C LYS A 48 -14.59 -18.81 -31.56
N ASN A 49 -14.88 -18.57 -32.84
CA ASN A 49 -15.32 -19.58 -33.83
C ASN A 49 -14.18 -20.23 -34.60
N GLY A 50 -12.93 -19.98 -34.23
CA GLY A 50 -11.79 -20.54 -34.96
C GLY A 50 -11.37 -19.76 -36.21
N GLU A 51 -12.08 -18.69 -36.58
CA GLU A 51 -11.79 -17.86 -37.75
C GLU A 51 -10.57 -16.96 -37.56
N GLU A 52 -9.84 -16.73 -38.67
CA GLU A 52 -8.69 -15.85 -38.69
C GLU A 52 -9.08 -14.41 -38.99
N GLN A 53 -8.63 -13.47 -38.17
CA GLN A 53 -8.87 -12.02 -38.36
C GLN A 53 -7.56 -11.30 -38.33
N ILE A 54 -7.23 -10.52 -39.38
CA ILE A 54 -6.04 -9.68 -39.51
C ILE A 54 -6.44 -8.23 -39.31
N TYR A 55 -5.73 -7.54 -38.44
CA TYR A 55 -5.92 -6.09 -38.23
C TYR A 55 -4.62 -5.34 -38.45
N VAL A 56 -4.67 -4.27 -39.19
CA VAL A 56 -3.56 -3.34 -39.33
C VAL A 56 -3.63 -2.35 -38.18
N LEU A 57 -2.59 -2.32 -37.35
CA LEU A 57 -2.44 -1.29 -36.31
C LEU A 57 -1.95 -0.01 -36.96
N HIS A 58 -2.85 0.93 -37.19
CA HIS A 58 -2.44 2.29 -37.50
C HIS A 58 -1.81 2.94 -36.26
N PRO A 59 -0.58 3.47 -36.35
CA PRO A 59 -0.02 4.24 -35.25
C PRO A 59 -0.97 5.41 -34.96
N SER A 60 -1.27 5.62 -33.67
CA SER A 60 -2.08 6.77 -33.24
C SER A 60 -1.44 8.05 -33.73
N SER A 61 -2.16 8.85 -34.53
CA SER A 61 -1.73 10.16 -34.95
C SER A 61 -1.63 11.16 -33.80
N VAL A 62 -2.20 10.85 -32.66
CA VAL A 62 -2.15 11.69 -31.45
C VAL A 62 -0.94 11.28 -30.60
N PRO A 63 0.00 12.20 -30.35
CA PRO A 63 1.15 11.90 -29.50
C PRO A 63 0.67 11.56 -28.08
N PRO A 64 1.36 10.60 -27.40
CA PRO A 64 0.96 10.19 -26.07
C PRO A 64 1.06 11.36 -25.07
N THR A 65 0.09 11.46 -24.21
CA THR A 65 0.08 12.47 -23.14
C THR A 65 1.27 12.29 -22.17
N LYS A 66 1.63 13.35 -21.42
CA LYS A 66 2.66 13.27 -20.37
C LYS A 66 2.38 12.13 -19.37
N ALA A 67 1.10 11.93 -19.02
CA ALA A 67 0.68 10.85 -18.12
C ALA A 67 0.89 9.46 -18.76
N GLN A 68 0.56 9.29 -20.04
CA GLN A 68 0.78 8.04 -20.77
C GLN A 68 2.28 7.71 -20.91
N ASN A 69 3.11 8.70 -21.18
CA ASN A 69 4.56 8.52 -21.26
C ASN A 69 5.16 8.13 -19.90
N LEU A 70 4.71 8.76 -18.81
CA LEU A 70 5.13 8.41 -17.45
C LEU A 70 4.70 6.97 -17.10
N TYR A 71 3.48 6.59 -17.45
CA TYR A 71 2.98 5.23 -17.23
C TYR A 71 3.81 4.20 -18.02
N ARG A 72 4.10 4.44 -19.30
CA ARG A 72 4.95 3.57 -20.14
C ARG A 72 6.35 3.41 -19.55
N LYS A 73 6.95 4.51 -19.08
CA LYS A 73 8.28 4.49 -18.42
C LYS A 73 8.28 3.67 -17.14
N ASN A 74 7.27 3.85 -16.30
CA ASN A 74 7.15 3.09 -15.05
C ASN A 74 6.85 1.62 -15.32
N PHE A 75 5.97 1.31 -16.27
CA PHE A 75 5.68 -0.06 -16.69
C PHE A 75 6.93 -0.79 -17.19
N GLY A 76 7.79 -0.11 -17.97
CA GLY A 76 9.08 -0.66 -18.43
C GLY A 76 10.00 -0.99 -17.26
N LYS A 77 10.12 -0.11 -16.27
CA LYS A 77 10.93 -0.34 -15.06
C LYS A 77 10.42 -1.53 -14.24
N ILE A 78 9.10 -1.59 -14.02
CA ILE A 78 8.48 -2.70 -13.29
C ILE A 78 8.76 -4.03 -14.00
N ASN A 79 8.56 -4.09 -15.32
CA ASN A 79 8.81 -5.32 -16.08
C ASN A 79 10.27 -5.75 -16.05
N ALA A 80 11.23 -4.81 -16.05
CA ALA A 80 12.64 -5.15 -15.92
C ALA A 80 12.94 -5.87 -14.60
N VAL A 81 12.43 -5.34 -13.49
CA VAL A 81 12.56 -5.96 -12.15
C VAL A 81 11.84 -7.31 -12.09
N VAL A 82 10.62 -7.41 -12.63
CA VAL A 82 9.86 -8.67 -12.66
C VAL A 82 10.59 -9.74 -13.49
N ASN A 83 11.17 -9.36 -14.63
CA ASN A 83 11.95 -10.28 -15.45
C ASN A 83 13.19 -10.79 -14.71
N SER A 84 13.90 -9.90 -14.00
CA SER A 84 15.07 -10.28 -13.19
C SER A 84 14.70 -11.28 -12.09
N ILE A 85 13.62 -11.02 -11.35
CA ILE A 85 13.15 -11.90 -10.26
C ILE A 85 12.70 -13.26 -10.79
N VAL A 86 11.93 -13.28 -11.90
CA VAL A 86 11.39 -14.55 -12.47
C VAL A 86 12.49 -15.38 -13.17
N ALA A 87 13.55 -14.73 -13.64
CA ALA A 87 14.68 -15.43 -14.28
C ALA A 87 15.65 -16.07 -13.26
N ASP A 88 15.68 -15.61 -12.03
CA ASP A 88 16.50 -16.16 -10.95
C ASP A 88 15.72 -17.27 -10.22
N PRO A 89 16.17 -18.55 -10.28
CA PRO A 89 15.44 -19.66 -9.67
C PRO A 89 15.23 -19.52 -8.15
N GLN A 90 16.23 -19.00 -7.43
CA GLN A 90 16.13 -18.85 -5.98
C GLN A 90 15.13 -17.76 -5.60
N GLN A 91 15.20 -16.61 -6.27
CA GLN A 91 14.22 -15.54 -6.06
C GLN A 91 12.82 -15.97 -6.50
N ALA A 92 12.68 -16.63 -7.64
CA ALA A 92 11.41 -17.12 -8.13
C ALA A 92 10.73 -18.08 -7.13
N GLN A 93 11.50 -18.98 -6.50
CA GLN A 93 10.98 -19.86 -5.46
C GLN A 93 10.48 -19.09 -4.22
N GLN A 94 11.27 -18.18 -3.69
CA GLN A 94 10.86 -17.35 -2.55
C GLN A 94 9.60 -16.53 -2.83
N TRP A 95 9.50 -15.95 -4.02
CA TRP A 95 8.32 -15.20 -4.42
C TRP A 95 7.10 -16.11 -4.67
N GLN A 96 7.31 -17.36 -5.11
CA GLN A 96 6.25 -18.35 -5.26
C GLN A 96 5.65 -18.74 -3.89
N GLU A 97 6.49 -18.94 -2.90
CA GLU A 97 6.06 -19.21 -1.53
C GLU A 97 5.24 -18.05 -0.95
N ARG A 98 5.71 -16.81 -1.13
CA ARG A 98 4.98 -15.60 -0.74
C ARG A 98 3.63 -15.48 -1.45
N MET A 99 3.57 -15.80 -2.74
CA MET A 99 2.31 -15.78 -3.50
C MET A 99 1.33 -16.83 -2.97
N ASN A 100 1.82 -18.02 -2.69
CA ASN A 100 1.00 -19.12 -2.17
C ASN A 100 0.41 -18.75 -0.81
N GLU A 101 1.22 -18.16 0.08
CA GLU A 101 0.75 -17.68 1.38
C GLU A 101 -0.24 -16.51 1.24
N HIS A 102 0.05 -15.53 0.38
CA HIS A 102 -0.89 -14.45 0.08
C HIS A 102 -2.24 -14.99 -0.42
N ASN A 103 -2.22 -15.93 -1.36
CA ASN A 103 -3.44 -16.54 -1.89
C ASN A 103 -4.21 -17.32 -0.81
N ARG A 104 -3.50 -18.04 0.09
CA ARG A 104 -4.11 -18.73 1.23
C ARG A 104 -4.83 -17.76 2.15
N GLN A 105 -4.16 -16.67 2.53
CA GLN A 105 -4.74 -15.63 3.38
C GLN A 105 -5.90 -14.90 2.69
N ALA A 106 -5.81 -14.66 1.38
CA ALA A 106 -6.85 -13.98 0.62
C ALA A 106 -8.22 -14.69 0.64
N TYR A 107 -8.26 -16.01 0.86
CA TYR A 107 -9.51 -16.75 1.03
C TYR A 107 -10.14 -16.58 2.42
N LEU A 108 -9.36 -16.17 3.42
CA LEU A 108 -9.78 -16.06 4.81
C LEU A 108 -10.35 -14.68 5.15
N VAL A 109 -10.12 -13.67 4.31
CA VAL A 109 -10.49 -12.26 4.56
C VAL A 109 -11.79 -11.88 3.84
N VAL A 110 -12.64 -11.09 4.51
CA VAL A 110 -13.87 -10.51 3.92
C VAL A 110 -13.78 -8.98 4.02
N PRO A 111 -13.88 -8.24 2.89
CA PRO A 111 -14.02 -8.69 1.50
C PRO A 111 -12.77 -9.42 1.00
N ARG A 112 -12.96 -10.40 0.13
CA ARG A 112 -11.85 -11.23 -0.38
C ARG A 112 -10.77 -10.39 -1.06
N LEU A 113 -9.53 -10.59 -0.65
CA LEU A 113 -8.37 -10.02 -1.32
C LEU A 113 -8.17 -10.66 -2.70
N LYS A 114 -7.45 -9.96 -3.56
CA LYS A 114 -7.16 -10.44 -4.91
C LYS A 114 -6.20 -11.62 -4.86
N CYS A 115 -6.63 -12.78 -5.38
CA CYS A 115 -5.75 -13.92 -5.63
C CYS A 115 -5.01 -13.79 -6.96
N TYR A 116 -3.79 -14.29 -7.02
CA TYR A 116 -2.95 -14.28 -8.21
C TYR A 116 -2.78 -15.69 -8.77
N ARG A 117 -2.94 -15.84 -10.09
CA ARG A 117 -2.84 -17.14 -10.79
C ARG A 117 -1.42 -17.48 -11.21
N THR A 118 -0.59 -16.48 -11.43
CA THR A 118 0.79 -16.67 -11.88
C THR A 118 1.76 -15.86 -11.03
N LEU A 119 2.95 -16.40 -10.82
CA LEU A 119 4.04 -15.72 -10.10
C LEU A 119 4.30 -14.32 -10.69
N ARG A 120 4.37 -14.22 -12.03
CA ARG A 120 4.59 -12.95 -12.72
C ARG A 120 3.55 -11.88 -12.38
N GLN A 121 2.26 -12.27 -12.29
CA GLN A 121 1.20 -11.34 -11.91
C GLN A 121 1.35 -10.86 -10.47
N TYR A 122 1.73 -11.76 -9.56
CA TYR A 122 1.94 -11.42 -8.16
C TYR A 122 3.15 -10.49 -7.99
N VAL A 123 4.30 -10.86 -8.53
CA VAL A 123 5.53 -10.05 -8.47
C VAL A 123 5.29 -8.67 -9.10
N PHE A 124 4.62 -8.61 -10.27
CA PHE A 124 4.29 -7.34 -10.92
C PHE A 124 3.45 -6.43 -10.02
N ALA A 125 2.43 -6.99 -9.35
CA ALA A 125 1.56 -6.22 -8.45
C ALA A 125 2.35 -5.67 -7.24
N MET A 126 3.18 -6.49 -6.61
CA MET A 126 3.98 -6.10 -5.44
C MET A 126 5.06 -5.08 -5.79
N VAL A 127 5.82 -5.30 -6.88
CA VAL A 127 6.84 -4.34 -7.36
C VAL A 127 6.21 -3.02 -7.77
N ARG A 128 5.04 -3.06 -8.42
CA ARG A 128 4.27 -1.86 -8.76
C ARG A 128 3.87 -1.09 -7.51
N GLU A 129 3.32 -1.76 -6.52
CA GLU A 129 2.92 -1.15 -5.25
C GLU A 129 4.11 -0.50 -4.54
N GLN A 130 5.26 -1.17 -4.47
CA GLN A 130 6.49 -0.62 -3.92
C GLN A 130 6.99 0.62 -4.67
N LEU A 131 6.90 0.63 -6.00
CA LEU A 131 7.33 1.78 -6.81
C LEU A 131 6.34 2.94 -6.77
N GLU A 132 5.04 2.66 -6.69
CA GLU A 132 3.99 3.67 -6.55
C GLU A 132 3.89 4.23 -5.13
N SER A 133 4.26 3.44 -4.11
CA SER A 133 4.32 3.87 -2.71
C SER A 133 5.50 4.81 -2.39
N LYS A 134 6.55 4.83 -3.24
CA LYS A 134 7.62 5.84 -3.11
C LYS A 134 7.05 7.23 -3.43
N PRO A 135 6.87 8.11 -2.44
CA PRO A 135 6.27 9.42 -2.70
C PRO A 135 7.17 10.21 -3.64
N SER A 136 6.60 10.75 -4.71
CA SER A 136 7.30 11.74 -5.52
C SER A 136 7.69 12.93 -4.62
N ILE A 137 8.82 13.61 -4.92
CA ILE A 137 9.27 14.82 -4.19
C ILE A 137 8.13 15.86 -4.08
N ARG A 138 7.22 15.88 -5.06
CA ARG A 138 6.03 16.73 -5.07
C ARG A 138 4.99 16.32 -4.03
N ARG A 139 4.82 15.01 -3.75
CA ARG A 139 3.97 14.50 -2.64
C ARG A 139 4.62 14.77 -1.27
N ARG A 140 5.95 14.72 -1.17
CA ARG A 140 6.66 15.12 0.07
C ARG A 140 6.43 16.60 0.41
N LYS A 141 6.50 17.53 -0.57
CA LYS A 141 6.19 18.96 -0.36
C LYS A 141 4.71 19.21 -0.04
N ALA A 142 3.78 18.50 -0.69
CA ALA A 142 2.35 18.63 -0.39
C ALA A 142 1.97 18.03 0.98
N ALA A 143 2.68 17.01 1.46
CA ALA A 143 2.46 16.43 2.79
C ALA A 143 2.93 17.34 3.93
N LEU A 144 3.95 18.18 3.70
CA LEU A 144 4.43 19.20 4.66
C LEU A 144 3.43 20.35 4.89
N SER A 145 2.35 20.45 4.12
CA SER A 145 1.34 21.51 4.20
C SER A 145 -0.08 20.96 4.30
N MET A 146 -0.27 19.72 4.80
CA MET A 146 -1.62 19.21 5.01
C MET A 146 -2.33 20.05 6.07
N THR A 147 -3.28 20.88 5.63
CA THR A 147 -4.25 21.51 6.51
C THR A 147 -5.38 20.53 6.77
N LEU A 148 -5.66 20.28 8.05
CA LEU A 148 -6.82 19.45 8.42
C LEU A 148 -8.12 20.15 8.01
N PRO A 149 -9.13 19.42 7.56
CA PRO A 149 -10.49 19.92 7.43
C PRO A 149 -10.96 20.57 8.75
N LYS A 150 -11.73 21.65 8.67
CA LYS A 150 -12.16 22.43 9.86
C LYS A 150 -12.89 21.60 10.93
N GLU A 151 -13.57 20.52 10.50
CA GLU A 151 -14.28 19.61 11.39
C GLU A 151 -13.37 18.60 12.11
N ILE A 152 -12.08 18.52 11.73
CA ILE A 152 -11.13 17.59 12.34
C ILE A 152 -10.19 18.38 13.26
N LYS A 153 -10.11 17.93 14.50
CA LYS A 153 -9.24 18.54 15.51
C LYS A 153 -8.13 17.57 15.90
N LEU A 154 -6.91 18.07 15.92
CA LEU A 154 -5.79 17.38 16.56
C LEU A 154 -5.88 17.60 18.08
N GLN A 155 -5.72 16.52 18.83
CA GLN A 155 -5.61 16.55 20.28
C GLN A 155 -4.32 15.81 20.67
N ILE A 156 -3.50 16.46 21.50
CA ILE A 156 -2.27 15.91 22.08
C ILE A 156 -2.38 16.11 23.59
N LYS A 157 -2.46 14.99 24.33
CA LYS A 157 -2.63 15.03 25.78
C LYS A 157 -1.83 13.92 26.47
N PRO A 158 -1.24 14.13 27.64
CA PRO A 158 -0.84 13.06 28.53
C PRO A 158 -2.09 12.33 29.03
N PHE A 159 -1.94 11.11 29.53
CA PHE A 159 -3.07 10.30 30.02
C PHE A 159 -3.88 11.00 31.11
N THR A 160 -3.19 11.70 32.03
CA THR A 160 -3.80 12.42 33.16
C THR A 160 -4.80 13.49 32.75
N ASP A 161 -4.65 14.05 31.55
CA ASP A 161 -5.47 15.14 31.04
C ASP A 161 -6.62 14.65 30.15
N LEU A 162 -6.69 13.32 29.95
CA LEU A 162 -7.78 12.70 29.20
C LEU A 162 -9.01 12.53 30.09
N THR A 163 -10.16 12.94 29.58
CA THR A 163 -11.45 12.63 30.22
C THR A 163 -11.81 11.16 30.00
N ALA A 164 -12.69 10.61 30.85
CA ALA A 164 -13.19 9.24 30.68
C ALA A 164 -13.79 8.99 29.29
N ALA A 165 -14.51 9.97 28.74
CA ALA A 165 -15.08 9.89 27.40
C ALA A 165 -13.99 9.84 26.31
N GLU A 166 -12.91 10.62 26.49
CA GLU A 166 -11.79 10.59 25.54
C GLU A 166 -11.02 9.28 25.59
N VAL A 167 -10.81 8.71 26.78
CA VAL A 167 -10.22 7.37 26.95
C VAL A 167 -11.11 6.31 26.29
N TYR A 168 -12.42 6.35 26.52
CA TYR A 168 -13.37 5.43 25.92
C TYR A 168 -13.28 5.43 24.38
N GLU A 169 -13.30 6.62 23.76
CA GLU A 169 -13.20 6.75 22.30
C GLU A 169 -11.86 6.26 21.74
N ILE A 170 -10.74 6.45 22.47
CA ILE A 170 -9.43 5.90 22.11
C ILE A 170 -9.47 4.38 22.14
N LEU A 171 -9.94 3.78 23.22
CA LEU A 171 -10.01 2.32 23.37
C LEU A 171 -10.97 1.69 22.36
N LYS A 172 -12.11 2.34 22.11
CA LYS A 172 -13.06 1.94 21.07
C LYS A 172 -12.42 1.92 19.68
N ALA A 173 -11.69 2.99 19.28
CA ALA A 173 -11.01 3.05 18.00
C ALA A 173 -9.93 1.97 17.86
N ARG A 174 -9.19 1.67 18.94
CA ARG A 174 -8.20 0.59 18.99
C ARG A 174 -8.85 -0.78 18.85
N CYS A 175 -9.97 -1.02 19.56
CA CYS A 175 -10.75 -2.25 19.42
C CYS A 175 -11.29 -2.43 17.99
N GLU A 176 -11.89 -1.40 17.40
CA GLU A 176 -12.42 -1.45 16.04
C GLU A 176 -11.35 -1.84 15.02
N VAL A 177 -10.13 -1.28 15.13
CA VAL A 177 -9.06 -1.53 14.15
C VAL A 177 -8.28 -2.80 14.47
N PHE A 178 -7.76 -2.97 15.70
CA PHE A 178 -6.87 -4.09 16.00
C PHE A 178 -7.62 -5.39 16.21
N LEU A 179 -8.73 -5.37 16.97
CA LEU A 179 -9.48 -6.58 17.26
C LEU A 179 -10.50 -6.92 16.17
N CYS A 180 -11.36 -5.97 15.79
CA CYS A 180 -12.47 -6.28 14.88
C CYS A 180 -11.99 -6.37 13.42
N GLU A 181 -11.16 -5.43 12.96
CA GLU A 181 -10.71 -5.39 11.57
C GLU A 181 -9.51 -6.31 11.34
N GLN A 182 -8.43 -6.17 12.12
CA GLN A 182 -7.21 -6.96 11.96
C GLN A 182 -7.32 -8.36 12.62
N ARG A 183 -8.33 -8.59 13.47
CA ARG A 183 -8.58 -9.85 14.19
C ARG A 183 -7.40 -10.30 15.06
N ILE A 184 -6.65 -9.36 15.59
CA ILE A 184 -5.53 -9.64 16.49
C ILE A 184 -6.11 -9.84 17.89
N CYS A 185 -6.19 -11.11 18.33
CA CYS A 185 -6.72 -11.47 19.63
C CYS A 185 -5.63 -11.40 20.71
N TYR A 186 -5.48 -10.23 21.36
CA TYR A 186 -4.59 -10.05 22.50
C TYR A 186 -5.11 -8.94 23.41
N LEU A 187 -4.56 -8.86 24.63
CA LEU A 187 -4.89 -7.78 25.56
C LEU A 187 -4.22 -6.49 25.09
N ASP A 188 -5.00 -5.60 24.53
CA ASP A 188 -4.51 -4.34 23.94
C ASP A 188 -4.07 -3.33 25.01
N GLN A 189 -4.67 -3.37 26.21
CA GLN A 189 -4.34 -2.53 27.35
C GLN A 189 -3.11 -3.10 28.07
N ASP A 190 -1.95 -2.45 27.88
CA ASP A 190 -0.65 -2.90 28.37
C ASP A 190 -0.06 -2.00 29.46
N ASN A 191 -0.89 -1.14 30.07
CA ASN A 191 -0.53 -0.15 31.11
C ASN A 191 0.47 0.93 30.63
N ILE A 192 0.96 0.89 29.42
CA ILE A 192 1.85 1.92 28.84
C ILE A 192 1.06 3.22 28.63
N ASP A 193 -0.25 3.11 28.44
CA ASP A 193 -1.13 4.25 28.22
C ASP A 193 -0.99 5.31 29.33
N TYR A 194 -0.84 4.90 30.59
CA TYR A 194 -0.70 5.80 31.74
C TYR A 194 0.51 6.75 31.68
N ARG A 195 1.58 6.34 30.98
CA ARG A 195 2.82 7.13 30.85
C ARG A 195 3.03 7.69 29.43
N ALA A 196 2.05 7.53 28.56
CA ALA A 196 2.12 7.96 27.18
C ALA A 196 1.50 9.33 26.97
N THR A 197 2.01 10.02 25.94
CA THR A 197 1.34 11.15 25.31
C THR A 197 0.47 10.59 24.17
N HIS A 198 -0.80 10.93 24.20
CA HIS A 198 -1.81 10.46 23.27
C HIS A 198 -2.04 11.48 22.16
N PHE A 199 -1.94 11.03 20.91
CA PHE A 199 -2.20 11.82 19.73
C PHE A 199 -3.47 11.30 19.08
N SER A 200 -4.49 12.13 18.94
CA SER A 200 -5.73 11.73 18.27
C SER A 200 -6.22 12.81 17.31
N LEU A 201 -6.64 12.37 16.12
CA LEU A 201 -7.46 13.17 15.24
C LEU A 201 -8.93 12.82 15.49
N ARG A 202 -9.73 13.85 15.76
CA ARG A 202 -11.14 13.70 16.13
C ARG A 202 -12.04 14.48 15.21
N ARG A 203 -13.14 13.86 14.77
CA ARG A 203 -14.25 14.48 14.08
C ARG A 203 -15.48 14.39 14.96
N LYS A 204 -16.03 15.54 15.39
CA LYS A 204 -17.17 15.60 16.32
C LYS A 204 -16.98 14.73 17.58
N GLY A 205 -15.77 14.73 18.16
CA GLY A 205 -15.42 13.94 19.33
C GLY A 205 -14.98 12.49 19.04
N ILE A 206 -15.33 11.91 17.91
CA ILE A 206 -14.99 10.55 17.52
C ILE A 206 -13.55 10.48 17.02
N VAL A 207 -12.78 9.50 17.49
CA VAL A 207 -11.41 9.25 17.04
C VAL A 207 -11.43 8.62 15.64
N ILE A 208 -10.74 9.27 14.68
CA ILE A 208 -10.58 8.81 13.30
C ILE A 208 -9.14 8.36 12.98
N ALA A 209 -8.16 8.86 13.73
CA ALA A 209 -6.78 8.36 13.72
C ALA A 209 -6.16 8.57 15.09
N TYR A 210 -5.24 7.70 15.47
CA TYR A 210 -4.64 7.71 16.80
C TYR A 210 -3.22 7.14 16.76
N ALA A 211 -2.39 7.58 17.70
CA ALA A 211 -1.13 6.98 18.09
C ALA A 211 -0.78 7.40 19.53
N ARG A 212 0.15 6.68 20.15
CA ARG A 212 0.74 7.08 21.42
C ARG A 212 2.26 7.17 21.31
N LEU A 213 2.84 8.10 22.07
CA LEU A 213 4.28 8.30 22.22
C LEU A 213 4.66 8.13 23.67
N PHE A 214 5.66 7.33 23.97
CA PHE A 214 6.14 7.11 25.33
C PHE A 214 7.65 6.92 25.36
N LYS A 215 8.25 7.23 26.52
CA LYS A 215 9.69 7.04 26.74
C LYS A 215 10.02 5.55 26.77
N ASP A 216 11.00 5.12 25.96
CA ASP A 216 11.48 3.74 25.94
C ASP A 216 12.42 3.48 27.13
N THR A 217 12.78 2.24 27.36
CA THR A 217 13.80 1.85 28.35
C THR A 217 15.19 2.29 27.95
N GLU A 218 15.46 2.39 26.65
CA GLU A 218 16.71 2.88 26.10
C GLU A 218 16.80 4.41 26.24
N LYS A 219 17.89 4.91 26.85
CA LYS A 219 18.12 6.35 27.07
C LYS A 219 18.03 7.15 25.77
N GLY A 220 17.41 8.30 25.80
CA GLY A 220 17.23 9.18 24.62
C GLY A 220 16.20 8.67 23.60
N THR A 221 15.63 7.48 23.84
CA THR A 221 14.69 6.85 22.91
C THR A 221 13.24 7.03 23.35
N TYR A 222 12.39 7.43 22.41
CA TYR A 222 10.94 7.38 22.58
C TYR A 222 10.35 6.35 21.59
N ARG A 223 9.27 5.70 22.00
CA ARG A 223 8.59 4.71 21.17
C ARG A 223 7.20 5.17 20.76
N VAL A 224 6.92 4.99 19.47
CA VAL A 224 5.59 5.16 18.91
C VAL A 224 4.85 3.82 18.94
N GLY A 225 3.62 3.82 19.44
CA GLY A 225 2.80 2.62 19.49
C GLY A 225 1.34 2.89 19.13
N ARG A 226 0.63 1.80 18.84
CA ARG A 226 -0.82 1.80 18.58
C ARG A 226 -1.25 2.77 17.48
N MET A 227 -0.41 2.95 16.46
CA MET A 227 -0.71 3.79 15.30
C MET A 227 -1.86 3.20 14.48
N LEU A 228 -2.92 3.95 14.31
CA LEU A 228 -4.09 3.54 13.51
C LEU A 228 -4.70 4.72 12.75
N SER A 229 -5.38 4.42 11.65
CA SER A 229 -6.25 5.35 10.93
C SER A 229 -7.49 4.58 10.43
N LYS A 230 -8.66 4.99 10.87
CA LYS A 230 -9.95 4.40 10.45
C LYS A 230 -10.29 4.81 9.01
N GLU A 231 -9.94 6.03 8.63
CA GLU A 231 -10.13 6.57 7.28
C GLU A 231 -8.82 6.54 6.53
N ARG A 232 -8.54 5.44 5.83
CA ARG A 232 -7.28 5.24 5.09
C ARG A 232 -7.24 6.08 3.82
N GLY A 233 -6.01 6.38 3.35
CA GLY A 233 -5.79 7.14 2.12
C GLY A 233 -6.00 8.65 2.25
N GLN A 234 -6.50 9.14 3.39
CA GLN A 234 -6.75 10.57 3.64
C GLN A 234 -5.52 11.34 4.16
N GLY A 235 -4.40 10.65 4.39
CA GLY A 235 -3.17 11.26 4.91
C GLY A 235 -3.12 11.46 6.43
N TYR A 236 -4.15 11.06 7.19
CA TYR A 236 -4.22 11.28 8.64
C TYR A 236 -3.11 10.59 9.42
N GLY A 237 -2.71 9.38 9.02
CA GLY A 237 -1.58 8.69 9.62
C GLY A 237 -0.27 9.46 9.41
N ARG A 238 -0.06 10.01 8.21
CA ARG A 238 1.10 10.85 7.91
C ARG A 238 1.11 12.10 8.78
N TYR A 239 -0.02 12.79 8.84
CA TYR A 239 -0.16 14.00 9.67
C TYR A 239 0.16 13.72 11.14
N LEU A 240 -0.38 12.62 11.71
CA LEU A 240 -0.05 12.23 13.10
C LEU A 240 1.43 11.94 13.29
N MET A 241 2.07 11.23 12.36
CA MET A 241 3.51 10.93 12.46
C MET A 241 4.35 12.19 12.40
N ASP A 242 4.03 13.16 11.54
CA ASP A 242 4.71 14.47 11.49
C ASP A 242 4.59 15.21 12.82
N GLN A 243 3.40 15.19 13.48
CA GLN A 243 3.19 15.79 14.80
C GLN A 243 3.98 15.06 15.91
N ILE A 244 4.01 13.72 15.86
CA ILE A 244 4.77 12.91 16.82
C ILE A 244 6.26 13.22 16.72
N ILE A 245 6.82 13.29 15.52
CA ILE A 245 8.23 13.64 15.29
C ILE A 245 8.53 15.05 15.84
N ALA A 246 7.65 16.01 15.59
CA ALA A 246 7.81 17.37 16.09
C ALA A 246 7.81 17.42 17.63
N VAL A 247 6.87 16.74 18.27
CA VAL A 247 6.78 16.67 19.74
C VAL A 247 7.97 15.92 20.34
N ALA A 248 8.39 14.82 19.73
CA ALA A 248 9.56 14.05 20.19
C ALA A 248 10.83 14.90 20.20
N ARG A 249 11.06 15.72 19.17
CA ARG A 249 12.17 16.68 19.12
C ARG A 249 12.06 17.73 20.24
N GLN A 250 10.87 18.24 20.51
CA GLN A 250 10.65 19.20 21.62
C GLN A 250 10.92 18.56 22.99
N LEU A 251 10.66 17.25 23.13
CA LEU A 251 10.96 16.48 24.34
C LEU A 251 12.45 16.10 24.47
N GLY A 252 13.30 16.49 23.51
CA GLY A 252 14.72 16.16 23.50
C GLY A 252 15.01 14.68 23.18
N ALA A 253 14.13 14.02 22.46
CA ALA A 253 14.40 12.66 22.00
C ALA A 253 15.56 12.66 20.99
N GLU A 254 16.49 11.73 21.14
CA GLU A 254 17.58 11.49 20.18
C GLU A 254 17.11 10.59 19.04
N LYS A 255 16.19 9.67 19.35
CA LYS A 255 15.64 8.72 18.39
C LYS A 255 14.21 8.31 18.72
N LEU A 256 13.48 7.94 17.66
CA LEU A 256 12.19 7.29 17.74
C LEU A 256 12.30 5.84 17.32
N SER A 257 11.66 4.94 18.06
CA SER A 257 11.52 3.53 17.71
C SER A 257 10.05 3.15 17.53
N LEU A 258 9.80 2.11 16.76
CA LEU A 258 8.49 1.48 16.66
C LEU A 258 8.64 0.03 16.15
N HIS A 259 7.59 -0.76 16.37
CA HIS A 259 7.41 -2.07 15.76
C HIS A 259 6.37 -1.94 14.64
N ALA A 260 6.83 -2.05 13.40
CA ALA A 260 5.97 -1.95 12.22
C ALA A 260 5.53 -3.34 11.78
N GLN A 261 4.24 -3.57 11.60
CA GLN A 261 3.77 -4.73 10.85
C GLN A 261 4.40 -4.72 9.45
N LEU A 262 4.88 -5.85 8.94
CA LEU A 262 5.60 -5.91 7.66
C LEU A 262 4.89 -5.20 6.50
N PRO A 263 3.55 -5.29 6.32
CA PRO A 263 2.86 -4.60 5.24
C PRO A 263 2.94 -3.07 5.27
N VAL A 264 3.26 -2.47 6.45
CA VAL A 264 3.31 -1.01 6.61
C VAL A 264 4.73 -0.45 6.83
N VAL A 265 5.77 -1.26 6.72
CA VAL A 265 7.18 -0.82 6.82
C VAL A 265 7.45 0.34 5.87
N SER A 266 7.02 0.24 4.61
CA SER A 266 7.21 1.29 3.60
C SER A 266 6.53 2.63 3.95
N PHE A 267 5.50 2.62 4.78
CA PHE A 267 4.89 3.84 5.29
C PHE A 267 5.86 4.58 6.23
N TYR A 268 6.56 3.89 7.12
CA TYR A 268 7.50 4.49 8.06
C TYR A 268 8.83 4.90 7.40
N GLU A 269 9.30 4.15 6.40
CA GLU A 269 10.47 4.53 5.59
C GLU A 269 10.34 5.92 4.97
N GLN A 270 9.12 6.36 4.66
CA GLN A 270 8.84 7.70 4.10
C GLN A 270 9.20 8.85 5.05
N PHE A 271 9.30 8.58 6.36
CA PHE A 271 9.72 9.53 7.39
C PHE A 271 11.21 9.42 7.70
N GLY A 272 11.93 8.47 7.11
CA GLY A 272 13.32 8.21 7.35
C GLY A 272 13.58 7.15 8.43
N TYR A 273 12.55 6.38 8.83
CA TYR A 273 12.78 5.22 9.67
C TYR A 273 13.54 4.14 8.90
N GLU A 274 14.50 3.52 9.56
CA GLU A 274 15.28 2.41 9.05
C GLU A 274 14.96 1.13 9.82
N ALA A 275 14.93 0.00 9.13
CA ALA A 275 14.74 -1.31 9.73
C ALA A 275 16.00 -1.73 10.52
N VAL A 276 15.79 -2.25 11.73
CA VAL A 276 16.89 -2.71 12.62
C VAL A 276 16.62 -4.13 13.08
N GLY A 277 17.60 -5.01 12.87
CA GLY A 277 17.48 -6.43 13.21
C GLY A 277 16.59 -7.21 12.25
N GLU A 278 16.31 -8.46 12.60
CA GLU A 278 15.44 -9.34 11.84
C GLU A 278 13.96 -9.10 12.17
N ALA A 279 13.08 -9.53 11.27
CA ALA A 279 11.66 -9.54 11.54
C ALA A 279 11.32 -10.54 12.65
N PHE A 280 10.34 -10.22 13.48
CA PHE A 280 9.94 -11.03 14.62
C PHE A 280 8.41 -11.11 14.73
N GLN A 281 7.94 -12.11 15.48
CA GLN A 281 6.52 -12.29 15.74
C GLN A 281 6.08 -11.48 16.97
N GLU A 282 5.06 -10.64 16.80
CA GLU A 282 4.37 -9.94 17.89
C GLU A 282 2.86 -10.03 17.69
N ALA A 283 2.14 -10.53 18.70
CA ALA A 283 0.70 -10.73 18.64
C ALA A 283 0.21 -11.56 17.42
N GLY A 284 1.00 -12.56 16.99
CA GLY A 284 0.66 -13.42 15.85
C GLY A 284 0.88 -12.80 14.47
N MET A 285 1.56 -11.67 14.38
CA MET A 285 1.89 -10.99 13.13
C MET A 285 3.38 -10.71 13.02
N ASP A 286 3.90 -10.73 11.79
CA ASP A 286 5.29 -10.37 11.51
C ASP A 286 5.50 -8.87 11.65
N HIS A 287 6.44 -8.49 12.50
CA HIS A 287 6.84 -7.12 12.78
C HIS A 287 8.32 -6.89 12.46
N GLN A 288 8.64 -5.66 12.13
CA GLN A 288 9.99 -5.15 11.96
C GLN A 288 10.23 -4.01 12.94
N LYS A 289 11.29 -4.11 13.75
CA LYS A 289 11.73 -2.94 14.54
C LYS A 289 12.27 -1.89 13.58
N MET A 290 11.81 -0.66 13.74
CA MET A 290 12.27 0.48 12.94
C MET A 290 12.72 1.62 13.85
N VAL A 291 13.74 2.35 13.44
CA VAL A 291 14.34 3.46 14.19
C VAL A 291 14.51 4.67 13.27
N LEU A 292 14.19 5.85 13.81
CA LEU A 292 14.44 7.15 13.19
C LEU A 292 15.36 7.95 14.11
N MET A 293 16.50 8.40 13.61
CA MET A 293 17.34 9.41 14.28
C MET A 293 16.74 10.80 14.10
N LEU A 294 16.66 11.63 15.18
CA LEU A 294 15.93 12.91 15.19
C LEU A 294 16.85 14.14 15.03
#